data_25881a61b7fc40e2ae2711115b8bb69c
#
_entry.id   25881a61b7fc40e2ae2711115b8bb69c
#
_cell.length_a   1.000
_cell.length_b   1.000
_cell.length_c   1.000
_cell.angle_alpha   90.00
_cell.angle_beta   90.00
_cell.angle_gamma   90.00
#
_symmetry.space_group_name_H-M   'P 1'
#
loop_
_entity.id
_entity.type
_entity.pdbx_description
1 polymer ?
#
loop_
_entity_poly.entity_id
_entity_poly.type
_entity_poly.pdbx_seq_one_letter_code
_entity_poly.pdbx_strand_id
1 'polypeptide(L)'
;DNAVPAKYKEIGVKTAGDYNRVFGTIMRGRISGRIAEAIRSQVSLLAASPAFSEGTNVDYAKAADDAATVLDRINGVNGLSATGNNWFMQTREIDALGSGACPAEILWRGSRTNGADDWDLGLNQESDNFPPSLYGKGRIDPTQNLVDAFPAENGYPITDARSEYDKLNPYSNRDPRLDLYIIHDGSTYKGKTIHTDITTANNNDGLNKISNSTRTGYYM
;
A
#
# COMPACT_ATOMS: atom_id res chain seq x y z
N ASP A 1 -12.86 -0.27 30.94
CA ASP A 1 -14.13 0.17 31.43
C ASP A 1 -15.14 0.31 30.29
N ASN A 2 -16.20 -0.47 30.41
CA ASN A 2 -17.00 -0.90 29.28
C ASN A 2 -18.34 -0.16 29.18
N ALA A 3 -18.33 1.15 29.42
CA ALA A 3 -19.52 1.95 29.25
C ALA A 3 -19.99 1.93 27.79
N VAL A 4 -21.28 1.70 27.57
CA VAL A 4 -21.87 1.76 26.22
C VAL A 4 -21.79 3.19 25.70
N PRO A 5 -21.10 3.46 24.58
CA PRO A 5 -21.06 4.79 23.99
C PRO A 5 -22.48 5.28 23.62
N ALA A 6 -22.73 6.60 23.74
CA ALA A 6 -24.04 7.19 23.56
C ALA A 6 -24.73 6.77 22.26
N LYS A 7 -24.00 6.82 21.13
CA LYS A 7 -24.52 6.41 19.81
C LYS A 7 -25.08 4.98 19.73
N TYR A 8 -24.59 4.07 20.60
CA TYR A 8 -25.09 2.70 20.63
C TYR A 8 -26.31 2.56 21.55
N LYS A 9 -26.42 3.43 22.56
CA LYS A 9 -27.64 3.51 23.39
C LYS A 9 -28.84 3.95 22.57
N GLU A 10 -28.63 4.87 21.62
CA GLU A 10 -29.68 5.35 20.69
C GLU A 10 -30.26 4.24 19.83
N ILE A 11 -29.46 3.24 19.46
CA ILE A 11 -29.93 2.07 18.69
C ILE A 11 -30.32 0.88 19.58
N GLY A 12 -30.48 1.11 20.88
CA GLY A 12 -31.05 0.14 21.81
C GLY A 12 -30.09 -0.79 22.53
N VAL A 13 -28.77 -0.56 22.46
CA VAL A 13 -27.78 -1.32 23.23
C VAL A 13 -27.82 -0.82 24.68
N LYS A 14 -28.30 -1.66 25.60
CA LYS A 14 -28.60 -1.25 26.97
C LYS A 14 -27.47 -1.54 27.94
N THR A 15 -26.73 -2.60 27.76
CA THR A 15 -25.70 -3.06 28.71
C THR A 15 -24.30 -3.11 28.10
N ALA A 16 -23.29 -2.97 28.95
CA ALA A 16 -21.90 -3.14 28.54
C ALA A 16 -21.64 -4.57 28.02
N GLY A 17 -22.33 -5.57 28.57
CA GLY A 17 -22.23 -6.96 28.08
C GLY A 17 -22.74 -7.11 26.64
N ASP A 18 -23.88 -6.54 26.33
CA ASP A 18 -24.44 -6.55 24.96
C ASP A 18 -23.54 -5.79 24.00
N TYR A 19 -23.02 -4.63 24.41
CA TYR A 19 -22.08 -3.86 23.62
C TYR A 19 -20.82 -4.67 23.32
N ASN A 20 -20.21 -5.28 24.34
CA ASN A 20 -18.95 -6.02 24.19
C ASN A 20 -19.13 -7.29 23.34
N ARG A 21 -20.30 -7.92 23.38
CA ARG A 21 -20.60 -9.10 22.58
C ARG A 21 -20.58 -8.80 21.09
N VAL A 22 -20.97 -7.59 20.67
CA VAL A 22 -21.10 -7.20 19.26
C VAL A 22 -19.98 -6.25 18.83
N PHE A 23 -19.58 -5.33 19.68
CA PHE A 23 -18.65 -4.24 19.37
C PHE A 23 -17.39 -4.23 20.26
N GLY A 24 -17.23 -5.20 21.13
CA GLY A 24 -16.09 -5.28 22.06
C GLY A 24 -14.76 -5.55 21.37
N THR A 25 -13.71 -5.47 22.15
CA THR A 25 -12.32 -5.62 21.67
C THR A 25 -12.05 -6.95 20.97
N ILE A 26 -12.76 -8.00 21.39
CA ILE A 26 -12.66 -9.33 20.74
C ILE A 26 -13.16 -9.33 19.27
N MET A 27 -13.94 -8.32 18.89
CA MET A 27 -14.45 -8.16 17.54
C MET A 27 -13.57 -7.25 16.66
N ARG A 28 -12.48 -6.71 17.22
CA ARG A 28 -11.53 -5.90 16.43
C ARG A 28 -10.90 -6.74 15.33
N GLY A 29 -10.66 -6.09 14.19
CA GLY A 29 -10.13 -6.74 12.99
C GLY A 29 -11.16 -7.51 12.17
N ARG A 30 -12.40 -7.68 12.65
CA ARG A 30 -13.47 -8.26 11.84
C ARG A 30 -14.00 -7.26 10.83
N ILE A 31 -14.50 -7.77 9.72
CA ILE A 31 -15.07 -6.94 8.65
C ILE A 31 -16.23 -6.12 9.19
N SER A 32 -16.15 -4.83 8.98
CA SER A 32 -17.17 -3.84 9.32
C SER A 32 -17.74 -3.22 8.05
N GLY A 33 -18.82 -2.42 8.18
CA GLY A 33 -19.39 -1.67 7.05
C GLY A 33 -18.33 -0.79 6.35
N ARG A 34 -17.46 -0.11 7.11
CA ARG A 34 -16.36 0.70 6.55
C ARG A 34 -15.38 -0.13 5.71
N ILE A 35 -15.02 -1.30 6.19
CA ILE A 35 -14.14 -2.21 5.46
C ILE A 35 -14.82 -2.70 4.19
N ALA A 36 -16.11 -3.04 4.26
CA ALA A 36 -16.89 -3.45 3.09
C ALA A 36 -16.99 -2.31 2.04
N GLU A 37 -17.17 -1.06 2.47
CA GLU A 37 -17.14 0.11 1.58
C GLU A 37 -15.76 0.29 0.93
N ALA A 38 -14.68 0.13 1.69
CA ALA A 38 -13.33 0.21 1.15
C ALA A 38 -13.04 -0.88 0.10
N ILE A 39 -13.45 -2.12 0.37
CA ILE A 39 -13.34 -3.22 -0.58
C ILE A 39 -14.18 -2.93 -1.82
N ARG A 40 -15.42 -2.44 -1.65
CA ARG A 40 -16.30 -2.06 -2.77
C ARG A 40 -15.64 -1.01 -3.66
N SER A 41 -15.02 0.03 -3.09
CA SER A 41 -14.29 1.05 -3.84
C SER A 41 -13.19 0.44 -4.72
N GLN A 42 -12.39 -0.48 -4.18
CA GLN A 42 -11.35 -1.17 -4.96
C GLN A 42 -11.94 -2.06 -6.05
N VAL A 43 -13.00 -2.80 -5.74
CA VAL A 43 -13.69 -3.67 -6.71
C VAL A 43 -14.34 -2.85 -7.82
N SER A 44 -14.96 -1.71 -7.50
CA SER A 44 -15.56 -0.82 -8.50
C SER A 44 -14.51 -0.26 -9.45
N LEU A 45 -13.35 0.15 -8.95
CA LEU A 45 -12.25 0.62 -9.79
C LEU A 45 -11.74 -0.50 -10.72
N LEU A 46 -11.59 -1.71 -10.20
CA LEU A 46 -11.17 -2.86 -11.00
C LEU A 46 -12.21 -3.20 -12.07
N ALA A 47 -13.50 -3.22 -11.72
CA ALA A 47 -14.59 -3.51 -12.63
C ALA A 47 -14.74 -2.45 -13.75
N ALA A 48 -14.42 -1.18 -13.45
CA ALA A 48 -14.42 -0.09 -14.44
C ALA A 48 -13.23 -0.13 -15.38
N SER A 49 -12.20 -0.92 -15.07
CA SER A 49 -10.98 -1.00 -15.89
C SER A 49 -11.28 -1.68 -17.24
N PRO A 50 -10.55 -1.34 -18.33
CA PRO A 50 -10.80 -1.90 -19.66
C PRO A 50 -10.75 -3.43 -19.72
N ALA A 51 -9.97 -4.06 -18.81
CA ALA A 51 -9.85 -5.52 -18.79
C ALA A 51 -11.08 -6.24 -18.24
N PHE A 52 -11.92 -5.55 -17.44
CA PHE A 52 -13.06 -6.17 -16.74
C PHE A 52 -14.38 -5.44 -16.93
N SER A 53 -14.41 -4.35 -17.72
CA SER A 53 -15.63 -3.54 -17.91
C SER A 53 -16.69 -4.22 -18.78
N GLU A 54 -16.32 -5.22 -19.56
CA GLU A 54 -17.28 -5.95 -20.40
C GLU A 54 -18.27 -6.72 -19.52
N GLY A 55 -19.56 -6.44 -19.72
CA GLY A 55 -20.65 -7.07 -18.96
C GLY A 55 -20.88 -6.50 -17.55
N THR A 56 -20.18 -5.44 -17.15
CA THR A 56 -20.44 -4.72 -15.90
C THR A 56 -21.19 -3.40 -16.18
N ASN A 57 -21.99 -2.96 -15.20
CA ASN A 57 -22.59 -1.62 -15.21
C ASN A 57 -21.80 -0.61 -14.37
N VAL A 58 -20.52 -0.89 -14.16
CA VAL A 58 -19.64 -0.05 -13.34
C VAL A 58 -18.70 0.71 -14.27
N ASP A 59 -18.80 2.03 -14.24
CA ASP A 59 -17.91 2.96 -14.94
C ASP A 59 -16.99 3.68 -13.95
N TYR A 60 -16.10 4.53 -14.47
CA TYR A 60 -15.20 5.31 -13.62
C TYR A 60 -15.93 6.33 -12.74
N ALA A 61 -17.12 6.83 -13.17
CA ALA A 61 -17.93 7.72 -12.34
C ALA A 61 -18.41 6.98 -11.09
N LYS A 62 -18.95 5.77 -11.26
CA LYS A 62 -19.37 4.92 -10.14
C LYS A 62 -18.19 4.55 -9.23
N ALA A 63 -17.03 4.24 -9.79
CA ALA A 63 -15.84 3.95 -9.02
C ALA A 63 -15.39 5.17 -8.19
N ALA A 64 -15.46 6.37 -8.77
CA ALA A 64 -15.15 7.61 -8.07
C ALA A 64 -16.13 7.89 -6.93
N ASP A 65 -17.44 7.67 -7.12
CA ASP A 65 -18.45 7.83 -6.07
C ASP A 65 -18.22 6.86 -4.90
N ASP A 66 -17.89 5.61 -5.20
CA ASP A 66 -17.59 4.61 -4.18
C ASP A 66 -16.31 4.99 -3.39
N ALA A 67 -15.30 5.54 -4.06
CA ALA A 67 -14.10 6.05 -3.41
C ALA A 67 -14.37 7.28 -2.54
N ALA A 68 -15.17 8.23 -3.03
CA ALA A 68 -15.60 9.41 -2.28
C ALA A 68 -16.34 9.02 -1.01
N THR A 69 -17.22 8.01 -1.07
CA THR A 69 -17.92 7.48 0.11
C THR A 69 -16.95 7.02 1.20
N VAL A 70 -15.83 6.40 0.83
CA VAL A 70 -14.80 5.97 1.79
C VAL A 70 -14.08 7.18 2.39
N LEU A 71 -13.69 8.15 1.56
CA LEU A 71 -13.03 9.37 2.02
C LEU A 71 -13.90 10.20 2.96
N ASP A 72 -15.19 10.30 2.70
CA ASP A 72 -16.13 11.03 3.55
C ASP A 72 -16.19 10.46 4.99
N ARG A 73 -15.95 9.15 5.14
CA ARG A 73 -15.88 8.51 6.47
C ARG A 73 -14.71 8.99 7.33
N ILE A 74 -13.69 9.55 6.70
CA ILE A 74 -12.47 10.05 7.37
C ILE A 74 -12.34 11.57 7.27
N ASN A 75 -13.38 12.29 6.93
CA ASN A 75 -13.39 13.75 6.74
C ASN A 75 -12.64 14.18 5.46
N GLY A 76 -12.78 13.42 4.39
CA GLY A 76 -12.16 13.69 3.11
C GLY A 76 -10.63 13.64 3.17
N VAL A 77 -9.98 14.38 2.32
CA VAL A 77 -8.50 14.47 2.28
C VAL A 77 -7.92 15.07 3.56
N ASN A 78 -8.68 15.85 4.32
CA ASN A 78 -8.24 16.41 5.61
C ASN A 78 -8.10 15.35 6.72
N GLY A 79 -8.66 14.18 6.52
CA GLY A 79 -8.51 13.06 7.45
C GLY A 79 -7.32 12.16 7.16
N LEU A 80 -6.59 12.43 6.07
CA LEU A 80 -5.37 11.71 5.76
C LEU A 80 -4.22 12.15 6.67
N SER A 81 -3.38 11.23 7.05
CA SER A 81 -2.18 11.55 7.83
C SER A 81 -1.17 12.30 6.96
N ALA A 82 -0.60 13.39 7.47
CA ALA A 82 0.48 14.11 6.80
C ALA A 82 1.72 13.23 6.54
N THR A 83 1.87 12.16 7.32
CA THR A 83 2.96 11.18 7.22
C THR A 83 2.49 9.83 6.68
N GLY A 84 1.32 9.77 6.06
CA GLY A 84 0.67 8.53 5.59
C GLY A 84 1.54 7.71 4.65
N ASN A 85 2.36 8.35 3.84
CA ASN A 85 3.32 7.67 2.97
C ASN A 85 4.31 6.77 3.73
N ASN A 86 4.54 7.04 5.01
CA ASN A 86 5.46 6.26 5.83
C ASN A 86 4.85 4.93 6.31
N TRP A 87 3.54 4.78 6.26
CA TRP A 87 2.87 3.56 6.72
C TRP A 87 3.30 2.31 5.95
N PHE A 88 3.62 2.46 4.67
CA PHE A 88 4.11 1.36 3.84
C PHE A 88 5.54 0.94 4.20
N MET A 89 6.36 1.89 4.65
CA MET A 89 7.78 1.67 4.94
C MET A 89 8.05 1.34 6.42
N GLN A 90 7.12 1.66 7.32
CA GLN A 90 7.34 1.62 8.75
C GLN A 90 6.23 0.83 9.47
N THR A 91 6.10 -0.44 9.12
CA THR A 91 5.14 -1.35 9.77
C THR A 91 5.31 -1.37 11.29
N ARG A 92 6.52 -1.15 11.80
CA ARG A 92 6.79 -1.06 13.24
C ARG A 92 6.08 0.12 13.91
N GLU A 93 5.90 1.25 13.22
CA GLU A 93 5.16 2.39 13.77
C GLU A 93 3.68 2.05 13.94
N ILE A 94 3.10 1.38 12.95
CA ILE A 94 1.70 0.91 13.04
C ILE A 94 1.56 -0.11 14.17
N ASP A 95 2.52 -0.98 14.34
CA ASP A 95 2.53 -2.00 15.39
C ASP A 95 2.73 -1.40 16.79
N ALA A 96 3.48 -0.31 16.90
CA ALA A 96 3.72 0.42 18.14
C ALA A 96 2.52 1.29 18.57
N LEU A 97 1.54 1.53 17.69
CA LEU A 97 0.34 2.29 18.03
C LEU A 97 -0.45 1.56 19.11
N GLY A 98 -0.75 2.27 20.18
CA GLY A 98 -1.61 1.76 21.26
C GLY A 98 -2.98 1.32 20.75
N SER A 99 -3.65 0.48 21.54
CA SER A 99 -5.00 0.02 21.19
C SER A 99 -5.96 1.21 20.97
N GLY A 100 -6.49 1.33 19.76
CA GLY A 100 -7.41 2.42 19.38
C GLY A 100 -6.73 3.67 18.83
N ALA A 101 -5.39 3.70 18.72
CA ALA A 101 -4.64 4.84 18.19
C ALA A 101 -4.34 4.73 16.68
N CYS A 102 -5.02 3.84 15.96
CA CYS A 102 -4.85 3.70 14.52
C CYS A 102 -5.32 4.97 13.79
N PRO A 103 -4.52 5.55 12.89
CA PRO A 103 -4.96 6.66 12.05
C PRO A 103 -6.26 6.34 11.32
N ALA A 104 -7.11 7.36 11.13
CA ALA A 104 -8.44 7.18 10.53
C ALA A 104 -8.37 6.61 9.09
N GLU A 105 -7.30 6.90 8.36
CA GLU A 105 -7.06 6.41 7.00
C GLU A 105 -6.75 4.91 6.93
N ILE A 106 -6.29 4.30 8.02
CA ILE A 106 -6.09 2.86 8.09
C ILE A 106 -7.43 2.21 8.43
N LEU A 107 -8.13 1.74 7.42
CA LEU A 107 -9.48 1.21 7.56
C LEU A 107 -9.50 -0.23 8.06
N TRP A 108 -8.51 -1.02 7.66
CA TRP A 108 -8.35 -2.40 8.07
C TRP A 108 -6.89 -2.80 8.05
N ARG A 109 -6.45 -3.49 9.07
CA ARG A 109 -5.14 -4.13 9.13
C ARG A 109 -5.31 -5.57 9.58
N GLY A 110 -4.44 -6.45 9.10
CA GLY A 110 -4.34 -7.82 9.59
C GLY A 110 -4.09 -7.84 11.10
N SER A 111 -4.64 -8.82 11.79
CA SER A 111 -4.24 -9.08 13.16
C SER A 111 -2.83 -9.70 13.14
N ARG A 112 -1.96 -9.18 14.01
CA ARG A 112 -0.68 -9.82 14.26
C ARG A 112 -0.96 -11.07 15.08
N THR A 113 -0.57 -12.24 14.58
CA THR A 113 -0.56 -13.46 15.36
C THR A 113 0.82 -13.62 15.98
N ASN A 114 0.88 -13.82 17.29
CA ASN A 114 2.12 -14.11 18.00
C ASN A 114 2.37 -15.62 17.99
N GLY A 115 2.68 -16.19 16.84
CA GLY A 115 2.86 -17.63 16.74
C GLY A 115 3.64 -18.09 15.52
N ALA A 116 3.79 -19.39 15.37
CA ALA A 116 4.48 -20.03 14.25
C ALA A 116 3.83 -19.71 12.90
N ASP A 117 2.58 -19.25 12.91
CA ASP A 117 1.81 -18.86 11.72
C ASP A 117 2.17 -17.46 11.18
N ASP A 118 2.97 -16.67 11.90
CA ASP A 118 3.54 -15.40 11.39
C ASP A 118 4.44 -15.63 10.17
N TRP A 119 4.85 -16.84 9.97
CA TRP A 119 5.63 -17.29 8.84
C TRP A 119 4.91 -17.09 7.48
N ASP A 120 3.60 -17.27 7.45
CA ASP A 120 2.80 -17.16 6.22
C ASP A 120 2.32 -15.75 5.90
N LEU A 121 2.42 -14.78 6.81
CA LEU A 121 1.77 -13.49 6.72
C LEU A 121 2.64 -12.34 6.17
N GLY A 122 3.72 -12.63 5.46
CA GLY A 122 4.41 -11.60 4.70
C GLY A 122 5.87 -11.34 5.09
N LEU A 123 6.41 -11.95 6.14
CA LEU A 123 7.85 -11.88 6.43
C LEU A 123 8.70 -12.43 5.27
N ASN A 124 8.13 -13.36 4.50
CA ASN A 124 8.77 -13.90 3.33
C ASN A 124 8.67 -12.97 2.11
N GLN A 125 7.69 -12.07 2.04
CA GLN A 125 7.53 -11.20 0.88
C GLN A 125 8.69 -10.23 0.74
N GLU A 126 9.16 -9.62 1.83
CA GLU A 126 10.35 -8.79 1.80
C GLU A 126 11.57 -9.58 1.34
N SER A 127 11.86 -10.72 2.01
CA SER A 127 13.01 -11.55 1.68
C SER A 127 12.90 -12.18 0.28
N ASP A 128 11.70 -12.40 -0.23
CA ASP A 128 11.50 -12.92 -1.58
C ASP A 128 11.69 -11.84 -2.67
N ASN A 129 11.43 -10.56 -2.35
CA ASN A 129 11.42 -9.50 -3.37
C ASN A 129 12.61 -8.55 -3.31
N PHE A 130 13.28 -8.45 -2.16
CA PHE A 130 14.41 -7.54 -2.01
C PHE A 130 15.63 -7.93 -2.87
N PRO A 131 16.53 -6.95 -3.13
CA PRO A 131 17.82 -7.20 -3.77
C PRO A 131 18.67 -8.23 -3.01
N PRO A 132 19.50 -9.02 -3.69
CA PRO A 132 20.42 -9.98 -3.05
C PRO A 132 21.31 -9.36 -1.99
N SER A 133 21.73 -8.12 -2.16
CA SER A 133 22.57 -7.40 -1.16
C SER A 133 21.84 -7.13 0.15
N LEU A 134 20.51 -7.24 0.17
CA LEU A 134 19.64 -7.17 1.34
C LEU A 134 19.08 -8.54 1.72
N TYR A 135 19.76 -9.61 1.31
CA TYR A 135 19.36 -11.01 1.52
C TYR A 135 18.04 -11.39 0.82
N GLY A 136 17.66 -10.64 -0.20
CA GLY A 136 16.47 -10.89 -1.00
C GLY A 136 16.72 -11.91 -2.11
N LYS A 137 15.64 -12.34 -2.75
CA LYS A 137 15.65 -13.35 -3.82
C LYS A 137 15.18 -12.78 -5.16
N GLY A 138 14.81 -11.50 -5.23
CA GLY A 138 14.38 -10.83 -6.46
C GLY A 138 13.33 -11.62 -7.24
N ARG A 139 12.27 -12.10 -6.58
CA ARG A 139 11.27 -12.96 -7.22
C ARG A 139 10.22 -12.19 -8.00
N ILE A 140 9.91 -10.97 -7.57
CA ILE A 140 8.94 -10.10 -8.22
C ILE A 140 9.67 -8.86 -8.68
N ASP A 141 9.84 -8.76 -9.99
CA ASP A 141 10.54 -7.67 -10.64
C ASP A 141 9.50 -6.76 -11.32
N PRO A 142 9.40 -5.49 -10.91
CA PRO A 142 8.56 -4.51 -11.61
C PRO A 142 8.94 -4.39 -13.08
N THR A 143 7.95 -4.29 -13.95
CA THR A 143 8.20 -4.05 -15.38
C THR A 143 8.46 -2.56 -15.63
N GLN A 144 9.16 -2.26 -16.75
CA GLN A 144 9.32 -0.86 -17.19
C GLN A 144 7.97 -0.16 -17.38
N ASN A 145 6.94 -0.86 -17.87
CA ASN A 145 5.61 -0.29 -18.04
C ASN A 145 4.99 0.17 -16.71
N LEU A 146 5.25 -0.56 -15.61
CA LEU A 146 4.81 -0.14 -14.29
C LEU A 146 5.56 1.12 -13.83
N VAL A 147 6.88 1.16 -14.03
CA VAL A 147 7.71 2.33 -13.71
C VAL A 147 7.26 3.56 -14.52
N ASP A 148 6.96 3.37 -15.80
CA ASP A 148 6.50 4.45 -16.68
C ASP A 148 5.08 4.94 -16.33
N ALA A 149 4.27 4.10 -15.70
CA ALA A 149 2.92 4.48 -15.26
C ALA A 149 2.91 5.48 -14.09
N PHE A 150 3.99 5.58 -13.32
CA PHE A 150 4.12 6.66 -12.35
C PHE A 150 4.27 8.01 -13.08
N PRO A 151 3.47 9.04 -12.77
CA PRO A 151 3.58 10.34 -13.44
C PRO A 151 4.83 11.11 -13.01
N ALA A 152 5.06 12.26 -13.60
CA ALA A 152 5.97 13.27 -13.05
C ALA A 152 5.38 13.87 -11.76
N GLU A 153 6.21 14.53 -10.96
CA GLU A 153 5.82 15.18 -9.70
C GLU A 153 4.66 16.18 -9.87
N ASN A 154 4.59 16.82 -11.03
CA ASN A 154 3.50 17.74 -11.39
C ASN A 154 2.19 17.05 -11.83
N GLY A 155 2.13 15.70 -11.77
CA GLY A 155 0.95 14.90 -12.05
C GLY A 155 0.71 14.54 -13.51
N TYR A 156 1.51 15.04 -14.45
CA TYR A 156 1.38 14.67 -15.86
C TYR A 156 2.06 13.33 -16.16
N PRO A 157 1.45 12.48 -17.01
CA PRO A 157 2.12 11.28 -17.51
C PRO A 157 3.47 11.62 -18.16
N ILE A 158 4.48 10.79 -18.00
CA ILE A 158 5.83 11.03 -18.56
C ILE A 158 5.86 11.16 -20.08
N THR A 159 4.80 10.72 -20.77
CA THR A 159 4.62 10.87 -22.21
C THR A 159 4.04 12.23 -22.61
N ASP A 160 3.52 13.00 -21.67
CA ASP A 160 3.00 14.36 -21.92
C ASP A 160 4.14 15.38 -21.87
N ALA A 161 4.20 16.27 -22.84
CA ALA A 161 5.25 17.30 -22.88
C ALA A 161 5.28 18.22 -21.64
N ARG A 162 4.14 18.36 -20.95
CA ARG A 162 4.02 19.14 -19.71
C ARG A 162 4.64 18.46 -18.49
N SER A 163 4.98 17.17 -18.59
CA SER A 163 5.64 16.46 -17.51
C SER A 163 7.07 16.93 -17.27
N GLU A 164 7.69 17.54 -18.28
CA GLU A 164 9.12 17.92 -18.26
C GLU A 164 10.04 16.71 -17.94
N TYR A 165 9.58 15.52 -18.35
CA TYR A 165 10.33 14.29 -18.10
C TYR A 165 11.66 14.25 -18.83
N ASP A 166 12.74 14.04 -18.09
CA ASP A 166 14.08 13.88 -18.64
C ASP A 166 14.47 12.40 -18.75
N LYS A 167 14.62 11.92 -19.99
CA LYS A 167 15.03 10.53 -20.27
C LYS A 167 16.44 10.20 -19.80
N LEU A 168 17.30 11.21 -19.59
CA LEU A 168 18.66 11.01 -19.11
C LEU A 168 18.71 10.89 -17.58
N ASN A 169 17.66 11.40 -16.90
CA ASN A 169 17.47 11.32 -15.47
C ASN A 169 16.08 10.78 -15.14
N PRO A 170 15.79 9.50 -15.50
CA PRO A 170 14.43 8.97 -15.57
C PRO A 170 13.71 8.86 -14.22
N TYR A 171 14.41 8.97 -13.11
CA TYR A 171 13.88 8.88 -11.77
C TYR A 171 13.76 10.23 -11.07
N SER A 172 14.29 11.31 -11.67
CA SER A 172 14.19 12.66 -11.13
C SER A 172 12.82 13.27 -11.39
N ASN A 173 12.32 14.08 -10.45
CA ASN A 173 11.04 14.81 -10.56
C ASN A 173 9.85 13.89 -10.89
N ARG A 174 9.85 12.68 -10.32
CA ARG A 174 8.77 11.72 -10.45
C ARG A 174 7.83 11.77 -9.25
N ASP A 175 6.66 11.22 -9.41
CA ASP A 175 5.73 11.00 -8.30
C ASP A 175 6.46 10.30 -7.14
N PRO A 176 6.37 10.81 -5.90
CA PRO A 176 7.08 10.24 -4.73
C PRO A 176 6.77 8.76 -4.49
N ARG A 177 5.63 8.27 -4.98
CA ARG A 177 5.28 6.85 -4.88
C ARG A 177 6.21 5.94 -5.69
N LEU A 178 6.89 6.46 -6.71
CA LEU A 178 7.89 5.68 -7.43
C LEU A 178 8.95 5.16 -6.48
N ASP A 179 9.58 6.04 -5.71
CA ASP A 179 10.65 5.68 -4.76
C ASP A 179 10.14 4.87 -3.56
N LEU A 180 8.83 4.95 -3.25
CA LEU A 180 8.21 4.16 -2.18
C LEU A 180 7.99 2.70 -2.56
N TYR A 181 7.68 2.43 -3.83
CA TYR A 181 7.30 1.09 -4.29
C TYR A 181 8.37 0.39 -5.12
N ILE A 182 9.26 1.16 -5.75
CA ILE A 182 10.21 0.64 -6.72
C ILE A 182 11.64 0.95 -6.27
N ILE A 183 12.46 -0.08 -6.16
CA ILE A 183 13.91 0.06 -6.02
C ILE A 183 14.49 0.02 -7.43
N HIS A 184 15.06 1.14 -7.85
CA HIS A 184 15.72 1.33 -9.14
C HIS A 184 17.22 1.59 -8.97
N ASP A 185 17.95 1.75 -10.05
CA ASP A 185 19.37 2.07 -9.99
C ASP A 185 19.62 3.38 -9.23
N GLY A 186 20.54 3.33 -8.26
CA GLY A 186 20.88 4.47 -7.39
C GLY A 186 19.92 4.66 -6.21
N SER A 187 18.87 3.89 -6.07
CA SER A 187 17.97 3.95 -4.90
C SER A 187 18.74 3.69 -3.61
N THR A 188 18.44 4.46 -2.56
CA THR A 188 18.94 4.18 -1.21
C THR A 188 17.87 3.50 -0.40
N TYR A 189 18.10 2.26 0.00
CA TYR A 189 17.16 1.47 0.79
C TYR A 189 17.84 0.78 1.96
N LYS A 190 17.26 0.87 3.15
CA LYS A 190 17.84 0.36 4.41
C LYS A 190 19.30 0.78 4.63
N GLY A 191 19.65 2.02 4.25
CA GLY A 191 20.99 2.59 4.40
C GLY A 191 22.03 2.11 3.38
N LYS A 192 21.58 1.43 2.32
CA LYS A 192 22.44 0.92 1.25
C LYS A 192 22.01 1.49 -0.09
N THR A 193 22.97 1.92 -0.89
CA THR A 193 22.71 2.28 -2.29
C THR A 193 22.66 1.00 -3.12
N ILE A 194 21.58 0.82 -3.87
CA ILE A 194 21.33 -0.33 -4.73
C ILE A 194 21.71 0.04 -6.17
N HIS A 195 22.54 -0.78 -6.79
CA HIS A 195 22.93 -0.63 -8.18
C HIS A 195 22.33 -1.78 -8.99
N THR A 196 21.39 -1.45 -9.88
CA THR A 196 20.77 -2.46 -10.75
C THR A 196 21.41 -2.52 -12.13
N ASP A 197 22.40 -1.66 -12.40
CA ASP A 197 23.17 -1.66 -13.64
C ASP A 197 24.06 -2.92 -13.78
N ILE A 198 24.47 -3.19 -15.01
CA ILE A 198 25.30 -4.37 -15.34
C ILE A 198 26.80 -4.12 -15.20
N THR A 199 27.21 -2.88 -15.05
CA THR A 199 28.64 -2.48 -15.15
C THR A 199 29.33 -2.38 -13.79
N THR A 200 28.58 -2.12 -12.74
CA THR A 200 29.11 -2.03 -11.37
C THR A 200 29.75 -3.35 -10.97
N ALA A 201 31.04 -3.29 -10.61
CA ALA A 201 31.81 -4.47 -10.22
C ALA A 201 31.34 -5.03 -8.88
N ASN A 202 31.45 -6.36 -8.71
CA ASN A 202 31.06 -7.07 -7.47
C ASN A 202 29.64 -6.77 -6.98
N ASN A 203 28.75 -6.46 -7.92
CA ASN A 203 27.37 -6.10 -7.64
C ASN A 203 26.44 -7.26 -7.99
N ASN A 204 25.86 -7.91 -6.99
CA ASN A 204 24.88 -8.98 -7.17
C ASN A 204 23.45 -8.47 -7.40
N ASP A 205 23.21 -7.18 -7.22
CA ASP A 205 21.89 -6.58 -7.41
C ASP A 205 21.63 -6.20 -8.89
N GLY A 206 22.68 -6.19 -9.70
CA GLY A 206 22.61 -5.81 -11.09
C GLY A 206 21.80 -6.78 -11.94
N LEU A 207 21.25 -6.27 -13.05
CA LEU A 207 20.42 -7.01 -14.00
C LEU A 207 21.08 -8.33 -14.41
N ASN A 208 20.42 -9.45 -14.14
CA ASN A 208 20.85 -10.81 -14.51
C ASN A 208 22.23 -11.24 -13.97
N LYS A 209 22.75 -10.63 -12.91
CA LYS A 209 24.08 -10.97 -12.38
C LYS A 209 24.15 -12.36 -11.75
N ILE A 210 23.18 -12.71 -10.91
CA ILE A 210 23.03 -14.02 -10.28
C ILE A 210 21.57 -14.49 -10.37
N SER A 211 21.29 -15.71 -9.93
CA SER A 211 19.94 -16.28 -10.01
C SER A 211 18.86 -15.47 -9.30
N ASN A 212 19.25 -14.76 -8.24
CA ASN A 212 18.35 -13.92 -7.41
C ASN A 212 18.37 -12.44 -7.81
N SER A 213 19.10 -12.06 -8.85
CA SER A 213 19.11 -10.68 -9.35
C SER A 213 17.88 -10.39 -10.19
N THR A 214 17.51 -9.11 -10.23
CA THR A 214 16.42 -8.63 -11.08
C THR A 214 16.57 -9.03 -12.53
N ARG A 215 15.43 -9.28 -13.18
CA ARG A 215 15.31 -9.54 -14.62
C ARG A 215 14.92 -8.30 -15.44
N THR A 216 14.50 -7.24 -14.75
CA THR A 216 13.98 -6.01 -15.35
C THR A 216 14.84 -4.78 -15.05
N GLY A 217 15.76 -4.85 -14.10
CA GLY A 217 16.51 -3.72 -13.56
C GLY A 217 15.83 -3.04 -12.38
N TYR A 218 14.75 -3.62 -11.87
CA TYR A 218 13.97 -3.09 -10.75
C TYR A 218 13.73 -4.17 -9.69
N TYR A 219 13.53 -3.73 -8.44
CA TYR A 219 13.01 -4.54 -7.33
C TYR A 219 11.80 -3.85 -6.70
N MET A 220 11.07 -4.57 -5.86
CA MET A 220 9.86 -4.07 -5.21
C MET A 220 9.92 -4.26 -3.69
#